data_51734282b6045948da5159a2e6a142b0
#
_entry.id   51734282b6045948da5159a2e6a142b0
#
_cell.length_a   1.000
_cell.length_b   1.000
_cell.length_c   1.000
_cell.angle_alpha   90.00
_cell.angle_beta   90.00
_cell.angle_gamma   90.00
#
_symmetry.space_group_name_H-M   'P 1'
#
loop_
_entity.id
_entity.type
_entity.pdbx_description
1 polymer ?
#
loop_
_entity_poly.entity_id
_entity_poly.type
_entity_poly.pdbx_seq_one_letter_code
_entity_poly.pdbx_strand_id
1 'polypeptide(L)'
;MSEEELDDFESDAELRLYREYRDVLRMFTYVVETERRFYLANQVDVTPGEDGWFELLLTDAWVWDVYRPGRFVQQVKVMTRRDFNVEELAKKDDLFDPSPEEHV
;
A
#
# COMPACT_ATOMS: atom_id res chain seq x y z
N MET A 1 -17.69 23.31 12.66
CA MET A 1 -16.36 23.36 12.04
C MET A 1 -16.47 24.09 10.71
N SER A 2 -15.62 25.08 10.49
CA SER A 2 -15.61 25.82 9.23
C SER A 2 -14.91 25.01 8.13
N GLU A 3 -15.10 25.43 6.88
CA GLU A 3 -14.42 24.76 5.76
C GLU A 3 -12.90 24.85 5.90
N GLU A 4 -12.39 25.98 6.36
CA GLU A 4 -10.95 26.14 6.57
C GLU A 4 -10.41 25.18 7.63
N GLU A 5 -11.15 25.03 8.71
CA GLU A 5 -10.75 24.10 9.78
C GLU A 5 -10.78 22.66 9.30
N LEU A 6 -11.77 22.30 8.49
CA LEU A 6 -11.87 20.97 7.94
C LEU A 6 -10.74 20.69 6.95
N ASP A 7 -10.44 21.65 6.07
CA ASP A 7 -9.35 21.53 5.11
C ASP A 7 -8.00 21.40 5.83
N ASP A 8 -7.76 22.21 6.85
CA ASP A 8 -6.55 22.12 7.64
C ASP A 8 -6.42 20.77 8.34
N PHE A 9 -7.51 20.26 8.88
CA PHE A 9 -7.54 18.95 9.52
C PHE A 9 -7.22 17.84 8.54
N GLU A 10 -7.82 17.87 7.35
CA GLU A 10 -7.58 16.86 6.32
C GLU A 10 -6.13 16.92 5.83
N SER A 11 -5.60 18.11 5.61
CA SER A 11 -4.22 18.29 5.18
C SER A 11 -3.23 17.77 6.22
N ASP A 12 -3.47 18.04 7.49
CA ASP A 12 -2.63 17.55 8.57
C ASP A 12 -2.71 16.03 8.69
N ALA A 13 -3.90 15.48 8.55
CA ALA A 13 -4.10 14.04 8.60
C ALA A 13 -3.42 13.33 7.44
N GLU A 14 -3.51 13.88 6.24
CA GLU A 14 -2.84 13.35 5.07
C GLU A 14 -1.31 13.41 5.21
N LEU A 15 -0.79 14.49 5.77
CA LEU A 15 0.64 14.64 5.97
C LEU A 15 1.15 13.60 6.98
N ARG A 16 0.41 13.37 8.07
CA ARG A 16 0.77 12.35 9.04
C ARG A 16 0.72 10.96 8.42
N LEU A 17 -0.28 10.70 7.58
CA LEU A 17 -0.40 9.44 6.87
C LEU A 17 0.78 9.22 5.92
N TYR A 18 1.16 10.24 5.19
CA TYR A 18 2.31 10.18 4.29
C TYR A 18 3.60 9.88 5.04
N ARG A 19 3.78 10.50 6.20
CA ARG A 19 4.95 10.23 7.05
C ARG A 19 4.95 8.81 7.57
N GLU A 20 3.80 8.31 7.98
CA GLU A 20 3.66 6.93 8.41
C GLU A 20 3.98 5.97 7.26
N TYR A 21 3.43 6.23 6.09
CA TYR A 21 3.70 5.44 4.89
C TYR A 21 5.21 5.37 4.61
N ARG A 22 5.88 6.49 4.65
CA ARG A 22 7.31 6.56 4.39
C ARG A 22 8.12 5.72 5.39
N ASP A 23 7.67 5.69 6.64
CA ASP A 23 8.34 4.93 7.69
C ASP A 23 8.06 3.42 7.57
N VAL A 24 6.85 3.04 7.17
CA VAL A 24 6.46 1.63 7.11
C VAL A 24 6.79 0.97 5.77
N LEU A 25 7.02 1.75 4.73
CA LEU A 25 7.24 1.23 3.38
C LEU A 25 8.30 0.12 3.35
N ARG A 26 9.39 0.29 4.06
CA ARG A 26 10.50 -0.67 4.10
C ARG A 26 10.14 -1.99 4.78
N MET A 27 9.03 -2.03 5.50
CA MET A 27 8.57 -3.22 6.21
C MET A 27 7.80 -4.17 5.32
N PHE A 28 7.49 -3.76 4.10
CA PHE A 28 6.61 -4.50 3.22
C PHE A 28 7.29 -4.89 1.91
N THR A 29 6.79 -5.97 1.33
CA THR A 29 7.33 -6.54 0.10
C THR A 29 6.62 -6.02 -1.13
N TYR A 30 5.32 -5.78 -1.02
CA TYR A 30 4.48 -5.44 -2.18
C TYR A 30 3.73 -4.14 -1.99
N VAL A 31 3.58 -3.41 -3.09
CA VAL A 31 2.64 -2.31 -3.21
C VAL A 31 1.45 -2.80 -4.04
N VAL A 32 0.26 -2.55 -3.54
CA VAL A 32 -0.97 -2.91 -4.24
C VAL A 32 -1.79 -1.66 -4.45
N GLU A 33 -2.09 -1.34 -5.71
CA GLU A 33 -2.92 -0.21 -6.07
C GLU A 33 -4.20 -0.71 -6.70
N THR A 34 -5.33 -0.23 -6.22
CA THR A 34 -6.62 -0.46 -6.84
C THR A 34 -7.25 0.88 -7.19
N GLU A 35 -8.37 0.86 -7.88
CA GLU A 35 -9.09 2.08 -8.21
C GLU A 35 -9.54 2.87 -7.00
N ARG A 36 -9.62 2.23 -5.83
CA ARG A 36 -10.12 2.86 -4.61
C ARG A 36 -9.05 3.16 -3.60
N ARG A 37 -8.06 2.31 -3.46
CA ARG A 37 -7.11 2.39 -2.36
C ARG A 37 -5.74 1.89 -2.72
N PHE A 38 -4.83 2.24 -1.88
CA PHE A 38 -3.43 1.85 -1.94
C PHE A 38 -3.11 1.02 -0.71
N TYR A 39 -2.38 -0.06 -0.90
CA TYR A 39 -2.01 -0.96 0.19
C TYR A 39 -0.53 -1.31 0.10
N LEU A 40 0.04 -1.62 1.25
CA LEU A 40 1.31 -2.34 1.34
C LEU A 40 0.99 -3.72 1.90
N ALA A 41 1.71 -4.74 1.48
CA ALA A 41 1.47 -6.10 1.97
C ALA A 41 2.75 -6.92 1.89
N ASN A 42 2.85 -7.92 2.75
CA ASN A 42 3.94 -8.87 2.68
C ASN A 42 3.59 -10.14 1.91
N GLN A 43 2.31 -10.35 1.65
CA GLN A 43 1.85 -11.44 0.81
C GLN A 43 0.61 -11.01 0.05
N VAL A 44 0.54 -11.37 -1.22
CA VAL A 44 -0.60 -11.05 -2.09
C VAL A 44 -0.98 -12.30 -2.85
N ASP A 45 -2.22 -12.73 -2.68
CA ASP A 45 -2.78 -13.84 -3.44
C ASP A 45 -3.90 -13.28 -4.32
N VAL A 46 -3.79 -13.51 -5.63
CA VAL A 46 -4.75 -13.02 -6.61
C VAL A 46 -5.58 -14.19 -7.10
N THR A 47 -6.88 -14.10 -6.94
CA THR A 47 -7.81 -15.13 -7.40
C THR A 47 -8.82 -14.51 -8.37
N PRO A 48 -8.90 -15.00 -9.60
CA PRO A 48 -9.94 -14.54 -10.51
C PRO A 48 -11.32 -14.92 -9.99
N GLY A 49 -12.23 -13.97 -10.03
CA GLY A 49 -13.61 -14.18 -9.67
C GLY A 49 -14.51 -14.17 -10.87
N GLU A 50 -15.80 -13.98 -10.65
CA GLU A 50 -16.80 -13.91 -11.70
C GLU A 50 -16.94 -12.50 -12.24
N ASP A 51 -17.37 -12.41 -13.50
CA ASP A 51 -17.74 -11.15 -14.15
C ASP A 51 -16.63 -10.10 -14.17
N GLY A 52 -15.39 -10.56 -14.33
CA GLY A 52 -14.25 -9.66 -14.44
C GLY A 52 -13.75 -9.11 -13.10
N TRP A 53 -14.25 -9.64 -12.00
CA TRP A 53 -13.75 -9.29 -10.68
C TRP A 53 -12.56 -10.15 -10.29
N PHE A 54 -11.71 -9.61 -9.46
CA PHE A 54 -10.59 -10.32 -8.85
C PHE A 54 -10.66 -10.17 -7.35
N GLU A 55 -10.28 -11.21 -6.65
CA GLU A 55 -10.13 -11.19 -5.21
C GLU A 55 -8.65 -11.14 -4.89
N LEU A 56 -8.24 -10.13 -4.16
CA LEU A 56 -6.88 -10.00 -3.66
C LEU A 56 -6.90 -10.29 -2.17
N LEU A 57 -6.16 -11.29 -1.74
CA LEU A 57 -5.99 -11.54 -0.33
C LEU A 57 -4.62 -10.99 0.07
N LEU A 58 -4.62 -9.95 0.87
CA LEU A 58 -3.41 -9.30 1.35
C LEU A 58 -3.17 -9.77 2.78
N THR A 59 -1.98 -10.26 3.02
CA THR A 59 -1.59 -10.75 4.34
C THR A 59 -0.48 -9.87 4.88
N ASP A 60 -0.60 -9.53 6.16
CA ASP A 60 0.34 -8.66 6.85
C ASP A 60 0.46 -7.36 6.07
N ALA A 61 -0.58 -6.53 6.14
CA ALA A 61 -0.76 -5.39 5.26
C ALA A 61 -0.92 -4.08 6.01
N TRP A 62 -0.78 -3.01 5.26
CA TRP A 62 -1.00 -1.64 5.73
C TRP A 62 -1.90 -0.96 4.70
N VAL A 63 -2.95 -0.28 5.18
CA VAL A 63 -3.96 0.33 4.32
C VAL A 63 -3.82 1.84 4.31
N TRP A 64 -3.70 2.41 3.13
CA TRP A 64 -3.69 3.86 2.98
C TRP A 64 -5.12 4.38 3.13
N ASP A 65 -5.46 4.81 4.33
CA ASP A 65 -6.78 5.33 4.63
C ASP A 65 -6.67 6.31 5.81
N VAL A 66 -6.83 7.58 5.52
CA VAL A 66 -6.64 8.65 6.48
C VAL A 66 -7.65 8.56 7.64
N TYR A 67 -8.81 7.97 7.39
CA TYR A 67 -9.87 7.89 8.39
C TYR A 67 -9.82 6.62 9.24
N ARG A 68 -8.90 5.74 8.92
CA ARG A 68 -8.80 4.47 9.62
C ARG A 68 -8.00 4.62 10.91
N PRO A 69 -8.55 4.20 12.07
CA PRO A 69 -7.81 4.34 13.33
C PRO A 69 -6.59 3.43 13.42
N GLY A 70 -6.66 2.25 12.80
CA GLY A 70 -5.51 1.35 12.73
C GLY A 70 -5.30 0.94 11.28
N ARG A 71 -4.10 1.18 10.77
CA ARG A 71 -3.79 0.90 9.36
C ARG A 71 -3.08 -0.40 9.13
N PHE A 72 -2.51 -1.01 10.17
CA PHE A 72 -1.92 -2.35 10.07
C PHE A 72 -3.03 -3.38 10.23
N VAL A 73 -3.10 -4.31 9.29
CA VAL A 73 -4.10 -5.39 9.31
C VAL A 73 -3.42 -6.72 9.04
N GLN A 74 -3.88 -7.75 9.71
CA GLN A 74 -3.32 -9.08 9.54
C GLN A 74 -3.70 -9.67 8.18
N GLN A 75 -4.95 -9.50 7.81
CA GLN A 75 -5.45 -9.90 6.50
C GLN A 75 -6.53 -8.96 6.04
N VAL A 76 -6.56 -8.69 4.75
CA VAL A 76 -7.66 -7.95 4.14
C VAL A 76 -7.96 -8.57 2.79
N LYS A 77 -9.23 -8.75 2.52
CA LYS A 77 -9.72 -9.25 1.24
C LYS A 77 -10.25 -8.08 0.44
N VAL A 78 -9.69 -7.89 -0.74
CA VAL A 78 -10.04 -6.76 -1.61
C VAL A 78 -10.67 -7.32 -2.88
N MET A 79 -11.86 -6.85 -3.19
CA MET A 79 -12.51 -7.16 -4.46
C MET A 79 -12.27 -6.01 -5.40
N THR A 80 -11.70 -6.28 -6.56
CA THR A 80 -11.35 -5.25 -7.52
C THR A 80 -11.56 -5.76 -8.95
N ARG A 81 -11.64 -4.82 -9.88
CA ARG A 81 -11.69 -5.16 -11.30
C ARG A 81 -10.26 -5.19 -11.87
N ARG A 82 -10.14 -5.20 -13.20
CA ARG A 82 -8.84 -5.32 -13.86
C ARG A 82 -7.84 -4.21 -13.54
N ASP A 83 -8.32 -3.04 -13.16
CA ASP A 83 -7.46 -1.89 -12.93
C ASP A 83 -6.83 -1.94 -11.55
N PHE A 84 -5.96 -2.90 -11.36
CA PHE A 84 -5.15 -2.98 -10.16
C PHE A 84 -3.71 -3.32 -10.54
N ASN A 85 -2.79 -2.88 -9.72
CA ASN A 85 -1.36 -3.16 -9.89
C ASN A 85 -0.80 -3.77 -8.62
N VAL A 86 0.04 -4.76 -8.80
CA VAL A 86 0.82 -5.34 -7.71
C VAL A 86 2.28 -5.22 -8.11
N GLU A 87 3.06 -4.50 -7.31
CA GLU A 87 4.48 -4.34 -7.54
C GLU A 87 5.26 -4.93 -6.38
N GLU A 88 6.29 -5.67 -6.70
CA GLU A 88 7.23 -6.12 -5.70
C GLU A 88 8.28 -5.05 -5.50
N LEU A 89 8.44 -4.63 -4.25
CA LEU A 89 9.39 -3.58 -3.92
C LEU A 89 10.80 -4.15 -3.87
N ALA A 90 11.73 -3.41 -4.45
CA ALA A 90 13.14 -3.74 -4.32
C ALA A 90 13.57 -3.51 -2.87
N LYS A 91 14.35 -4.42 -2.33
CA LYS A 91 14.89 -4.24 -0.99
C LYS A 91 15.94 -3.14 -1.03
N LYS A 92 16.05 -2.40 0.06
CA LYS A 92 17.01 -1.32 0.16
C LYS A 92 18.42 -1.78 -0.16
N ASP A 93 18.79 -2.95 0.31
CA ASP A 93 20.10 -3.52 0.07
C ASP A 93 20.34 -3.79 -1.41
N ASP A 94 19.31 -4.19 -2.13
CA ASP A 94 19.38 -4.42 -3.56
C ASP A 94 19.58 -3.12 -4.33
N LEU A 95 18.92 -2.05 -3.87
CA LEU A 95 19.01 -0.75 -4.51
C LEU A 95 20.36 -0.10 -4.33
N PHE A 96 21.00 -0.29 -3.20
CA PHE A 96 22.22 0.40 -2.84
C PHE A 96 23.44 -0.52 -2.79
N ASP A 97 23.28 -1.75 -3.24
CA ASP A 97 24.35 -2.72 -3.24
C ASP A 97 25.37 -2.35 -4.32
N PRO A 98 26.60 -2.05 -3.96
CA PRO A 98 27.65 -1.74 -4.92
C PRO A 98 28.26 -2.99 -5.55
N SER A 99 27.53 -4.06 -5.65
CA SER A 99 28.02 -5.34 -6.11
C SER A 99 28.76 -5.21 -7.45
N PRO A 100 30.02 -5.56 -7.53
CA PRO A 100 30.79 -5.47 -8.77
C PRO A 100 30.24 -6.36 -9.87
N GLU A 101 29.61 -7.44 -9.52
CA GLU A 101 29.02 -8.36 -10.50
C GLU A 101 27.93 -7.69 -11.30
N GLU A 102 27.21 -6.81 -10.67
CA GLU A 102 26.12 -6.10 -11.33
C GLU A 102 26.63 -4.98 -12.22
N HIS A 103 27.81 -4.51 -11.94
CA HIS A 103 28.40 -3.36 -12.62
C HIS A 103 29.43 -3.73 -13.65
N VAL A 104 29.75 -4.98 -13.74
CA VAL A 104 30.73 -5.47 -14.69
C VAL A 104 30.11 -5.71 -16.05
#